data_7fe9037f01a1527f9ef2ece2c8735f49
#
_entry.id   7fe9037f01a1527f9ef2ece2c8735f49
#
_cell.length_a   1.000
_cell.length_b   1.000
_cell.length_c   1.000
_cell.angle_alpha   90.00
_cell.angle_beta   90.00
_cell.angle_gamma   90.00
#
_symmetry.space_group_name_H-M   'P 1'
#
loop_
_entity.id
_entity.type
_entity.pdbx_description
1 polymer ?
#
loop_
_entity_poly.entity_id
_entity_poly.type
_entity_poly.pdbx_seq_one_letter_code
_entity_poly.pdbx_strand_id
1 'polypeptide(L)'
;MPFRLAAIDLDGTLLRSDGTLSDRTRVALASTPLEVVIVSARGPRGVGEVVDAAGLAGTAIASNGAAIVDLATRRVIRERAIESEIAAALVADIRERLPGVLFGIERDAFAHEHGFAAWNWTPPPDTRVADALELLEEPPRKLVVLHAEQALDAVADAVREVVGDRAAVYISGEWVVEISAAGVNKATALAELCAERGIDADDVIAFGDHQNDVPMLAWAGHGVAVGNAHPDAIAIADEISLSCDDDGVARVLEQLA
;
A
#
# COMPACT_ATOMS: atom_id res chain seq x y z
N MET A 1 -7.71 -11.25 25.70
CA MET A 1 -7.40 -10.18 24.76
C MET A 1 -8.48 -10.13 23.73
N PRO A 2 -8.93 -8.95 23.32
CA PRO A 2 -9.97 -8.85 22.31
C PRO A 2 -9.46 -9.19 20.91
N PHE A 3 -8.18 -8.89 20.56
CA PHE A 3 -7.67 -9.03 19.21
C PHE A 3 -6.84 -10.30 18.99
N ARG A 4 -6.84 -10.80 17.74
CA ARG A 4 -6.08 -11.95 17.26
C ARG A 4 -5.06 -11.56 16.19
N LEU A 5 -5.30 -10.45 15.47
CA LEU A 5 -4.46 -10.00 14.37
C LEU A 5 -4.22 -8.49 14.46
N ALA A 6 -2.97 -8.09 14.16
CA ALA A 6 -2.56 -6.71 13.95
C ALA A 6 -2.22 -6.50 12.48
N ALA A 7 -3.01 -5.68 11.78
CA ALA A 7 -2.75 -5.24 10.41
C ALA A 7 -2.03 -3.89 10.45
N ILE A 8 -0.82 -3.81 9.91
CA ILE A 8 0.04 -2.65 10.12
C ILE A 8 0.56 -2.13 8.77
N ASP A 9 0.25 -0.87 8.46
CA ASP A 9 0.89 -0.18 7.35
C ASP A 9 2.38 0.08 7.64
N LEU A 10 3.17 0.27 6.59
CA LEU A 10 4.62 0.47 6.68
C LEU A 10 5.03 1.94 6.75
N ASP A 11 4.82 2.66 5.66
CA ASP A 11 5.43 3.97 5.42
C ASP A 11 4.65 5.06 6.16
N GLY A 12 5.31 5.75 7.09
CA GLY A 12 4.65 6.74 7.92
C GLY A 12 3.87 6.15 9.10
N THR A 13 3.77 4.82 9.21
CA THR A 13 3.06 4.09 10.28
C THR A 13 4.02 3.27 11.11
N LEU A 14 4.52 2.14 10.58
CA LEU A 14 5.46 1.26 11.29
C LEU A 14 6.90 1.77 11.19
N LEU A 15 7.26 2.27 10.00
CA LEU A 15 8.57 2.85 9.74
C LEU A 15 8.58 4.32 10.18
N ARG A 16 9.71 4.76 10.73
CA ARG A 16 9.99 6.15 11.01
C ARG A 16 10.10 6.97 9.72
N SER A 17 10.05 8.26 9.82
CA SER A 17 10.17 9.20 8.69
C SER A 17 11.47 9.03 7.89
N ASP A 18 12.52 8.50 8.51
CA ASP A 18 13.80 8.16 7.86
C ASP A 18 13.82 6.76 7.20
N GLY A 19 12.67 6.05 7.21
CA GLY A 19 12.53 4.70 6.66
C GLY A 19 13.08 3.58 7.54
N THR A 20 13.52 3.89 8.77
CA THR A 20 14.07 2.89 9.70
C THR A 20 13.01 2.32 10.64
N LEU A 21 13.32 1.15 11.22
CA LEU A 21 12.55 0.53 12.28
C LEU A 21 13.31 0.64 13.61
N SER A 22 12.69 1.19 14.64
CA SER A 22 13.33 1.31 15.95
C SER A 22 13.53 -0.04 16.65
N ASP A 23 14.46 -0.11 17.57
CA ASP A 23 14.65 -1.31 18.41
C ASP A 23 13.42 -1.58 19.27
N ARG A 24 12.73 -0.55 19.75
CA ARG A 24 11.49 -0.70 20.52
C ARG A 24 10.41 -1.37 19.67
N THR A 25 10.21 -0.88 18.45
CA THR A 25 9.22 -1.44 17.52
C THR A 25 9.55 -2.90 17.18
N ARG A 26 10.85 -3.23 16.97
CA ARG A 26 11.27 -4.63 16.76
C ARG A 26 10.92 -5.51 17.94
N VAL A 27 11.17 -5.05 19.17
CA VAL A 27 10.85 -5.79 20.39
C VAL A 27 9.35 -5.96 20.56
N ALA A 28 8.56 -4.91 20.33
CA ALA A 28 7.10 -4.95 20.42
C ALA A 28 6.50 -5.95 19.42
N LEU A 29 6.95 -5.93 18.16
CA LEU A 29 6.54 -6.89 17.12
C LEU A 29 6.91 -8.34 17.48
N ALA A 30 8.09 -8.57 18.05
CA ALA A 30 8.53 -9.90 18.45
C ALA A 30 7.83 -10.43 19.70
N SER A 31 7.30 -9.55 20.54
CA SER A 31 6.69 -9.89 21.85
C SER A 31 5.16 -9.93 21.78
N THR A 32 4.54 -9.34 20.76
CA THR A 32 3.08 -9.35 20.66
C THR A 32 2.57 -10.77 20.45
N PRO A 33 1.49 -11.17 21.14
CA PRO A 33 0.84 -12.45 20.91
C PRO A 33 -0.06 -12.45 19.65
N LEU A 34 -0.23 -11.29 19.01
CA LEU A 34 -1.07 -11.14 17.83
C LEU A 34 -0.36 -11.64 16.57
N GLU A 35 -1.12 -12.18 15.64
CA GLU A 35 -0.63 -12.41 14.30
C GLU A 35 -0.38 -11.05 13.62
N VAL A 36 0.83 -10.79 13.15
CA VAL A 36 1.18 -9.53 12.47
C VAL A 36 1.08 -9.71 10.97
N VAL A 37 0.27 -8.87 10.33
CA VAL A 37 0.14 -8.77 8.87
C VAL A 37 0.56 -7.36 8.44
N ILE A 38 1.61 -7.29 7.64
CA ILE A 38 2.02 -6.03 7.01
C ILE A 38 1.09 -5.74 5.83
N VAL A 39 0.62 -4.49 5.73
CA VAL A 39 -0.31 -4.06 4.68
C VAL A 39 0.20 -2.77 4.04
N SER A 40 0.75 -2.83 2.83
CA SER A 40 1.48 -1.70 2.25
C SER A 40 1.11 -1.39 0.79
N ALA A 41 1.32 -0.13 0.39
CA ALA A 41 1.30 0.28 -1.01
C ALA A 41 2.53 -0.20 -1.79
N ARG A 42 3.63 -0.56 -1.10
CA ARG A 42 4.82 -1.11 -1.72
C ARG A 42 4.51 -2.43 -2.43
N GLY A 43 5.18 -2.66 -3.56
CA GLY A 43 5.15 -3.97 -4.22
C GLY A 43 5.82 -5.07 -3.39
N PRO A 44 5.65 -6.35 -3.77
CA PRO A 44 6.17 -7.51 -3.05
C PRO A 44 7.66 -7.43 -2.71
N ARG A 45 8.49 -6.91 -3.63
CA ARG A 45 9.93 -6.72 -3.43
C ARG A 45 10.20 -5.69 -2.33
N GLY A 46 9.56 -4.52 -2.40
CA GLY A 46 9.77 -3.45 -1.40
C GLY A 46 9.28 -3.83 0.00
N VAL A 47 8.18 -4.58 0.11
CA VAL A 47 7.73 -5.18 1.38
C VAL A 47 8.77 -6.17 1.89
N GLY A 48 9.29 -7.04 1.02
CA GLY A 48 10.30 -8.03 1.36
C GLY A 48 11.55 -7.43 2.00
N GLU A 49 12.07 -6.35 1.45
CA GLU A 49 13.26 -5.65 1.96
C GLU A 49 13.08 -5.13 3.39
N VAL A 50 11.90 -4.57 3.71
CA VAL A 50 11.57 -4.09 5.06
C VAL A 50 11.40 -5.25 6.04
N VAL A 51 10.68 -6.27 5.63
CA VAL A 51 10.40 -7.45 6.45
C VAL A 51 11.68 -8.19 6.85
N ASP A 52 12.65 -8.31 5.91
CA ASP A 52 13.96 -8.88 6.21
C ASP A 52 14.71 -8.07 7.28
N ALA A 53 14.72 -6.75 7.12
CA ALA A 53 15.36 -5.86 8.08
C ALA A 53 14.67 -5.89 9.46
N ALA A 54 13.37 -6.18 9.51
CA ALA A 54 12.57 -6.26 10.73
C ALA A 54 12.55 -7.65 11.38
N GLY A 55 13.00 -8.70 10.66
CA GLY A 55 12.91 -10.09 11.12
C GLY A 55 11.47 -10.61 11.20
N LEU A 56 10.55 -10.04 10.42
CA LEU A 56 9.15 -10.43 10.41
C LEU A 56 8.93 -11.67 9.53
N ALA A 57 7.95 -12.48 9.89
CA ALA A 57 7.54 -13.68 9.17
C ALA A 57 6.02 -13.69 8.97
N GLY A 58 5.51 -14.67 8.25
CA GLY A 58 4.07 -14.84 8.01
C GLY A 58 3.63 -14.32 6.66
N THR A 59 2.64 -13.46 6.64
CA THR A 59 1.99 -12.97 5.42
C THR A 59 2.02 -11.44 5.35
N ALA A 60 2.18 -10.89 4.15
CA ALA A 60 2.00 -9.48 3.89
C ALA A 60 1.01 -9.25 2.76
N ILE A 61 0.32 -8.13 2.82
CA ILE A 61 -0.51 -7.57 1.77
C ILE A 61 0.28 -6.43 1.13
N ALA A 62 0.57 -6.56 -0.16
CA ALA A 62 1.38 -5.63 -0.95
C ALA A 62 0.54 -4.95 -2.03
N SER A 63 1.10 -3.89 -2.65
CA SER A 63 0.49 -3.17 -3.78
C SER A 63 -0.96 -2.73 -3.48
N ASN A 64 -1.22 -2.14 -2.30
CA ASN A 64 -2.55 -1.73 -1.84
C ASN A 64 -3.61 -2.86 -1.83
N GLY A 65 -3.21 -4.11 -1.69
CA GLY A 65 -4.13 -5.25 -1.70
C GLY A 65 -4.10 -6.07 -2.98
N ALA A 66 -3.37 -5.63 -4.02
CA ALA A 66 -3.29 -6.37 -5.28
C ALA A 66 -2.45 -7.66 -5.18
N ALA A 67 -1.63 -7.82 -4.14
CA ALA A 67 -0.85 -9.03 -3.92
C ALA A 67 -0.86 -9.46 -2.45
N ILE A 68 -0.98 -10.76 -2.20
CA ILE A 68 -0.70 -11.38 -0.90
C ILE A 68 0.59 -12.18 -1.04
N VAL A 69 1.52 -11.95 -0.12
CA VAL A 69 2.87 -12.50 -0.17
C VAL A 69 3.11 -13.39 1.04
N ASP A 70 3.60 -14.60 0.78
CA ASP A 70 4.19 -15.44 1.81
C ASP A 70 5.63 -14.97 2.07
N LEU A 71 5.88 -14.48 3.28
CA LEU A 71 7.15 -13.86 3.63
C LEU A 71 8.30 -14.86 3.78
N ALA A 72 8.00 -16.11 4.11
CA ALA A 72 9.02 -17.15 4.24
C ALA A 72 9.57 -17.59 2.89
N THR A 73 8.70 -17.70 1.88
CA THR A 73 9.07 -18.15 0.53
C THR A 73 9.28 -17.01 -0.45
N ARG A 74 8.90 -15.78 -0.10
CA ARG A 74 8.91 -14.59 -0.96
C ARG A 74 8.02 -14.72 -2.20
N ARG A 75 7.05 -15.61 -2.15
CA ARG A 75 6.14 -15.84 -3.28
C ARG A 75 4.85 -15.07 -3.12
N VAL A 76 4.39 -14.50 -4.21
CA VAL A 76 3.01 -14.03 -4.31
C VAL A 76 2.11 -15.28 -4.34
N ILE A 77 1.25 -15.40 -3.32
CA ILE A 77 0.32 -16.53 -3.17
C ILE A 77 -1.08 -16.19 -3.66
N ARG A 78 -1.37 -14.91 -3.84
CA ARG A 78 -2.59 -14.39 -4.47
C ARG A 78 -2.29 -13.07 -5.16
N GLU A 79 -2.92 -12.87 -6.32
CA GLU A 79 -2.80 -11.66 -7.11
C GLU A 79 -4.14 -11.22 -7.66
N ARG A 80 -4.35 -9.90 -7.71
CA ARG A 80 -5.47 -9.23 -8.35
C ARG A 80 -4.93 -8.13 -9.26
N ALA A 81 -4.62 -8.51 -10.48
CA ALA A 81 -4.11 -7.61 -11.51
C ALA A 81 -5.25 -6.88 -12.24
N ILE A 82 -4.94 -5.75 -12.86
CA ILE A 82 -5.84 -5.06 -13.79
C ILE A 82 -5.78 -5.83 -15.11
N GLU A 83 -6.93 -6.19 -15.67
CA GLU A 83 -6.96 -6.84 -16.99
C GLU A 83 -6.23 -5.99 -18.04
N SER A 84 -5.41 -6.61 -18.90
CA SER A 84 -4.55 -5.88 -19.85
C SER A 84 -5.34 -4.94 -20.77
N GLU A 85 -6.52 -5.35 -21.22
CA GLU A 85 -7.40 -4.51 -22.08
C GLU A 85 -7.90 -3.27 -21.31
N ILE A 86 -8.27 -3.44 -20.03
CA ILE A 86 -8.69 -2.35 -19.16
C ILE A 86 -7.49 -1.41 -18.91
N ALA A 87 -6.33 -1.95 -18.58
CA ALA A 87 -5.13 -1.16 -18.33
C ALA A 87 -4.72 -0.33 -19.54
N ALA A 88 -4.74 -0.92 -20.75
CA ALA A 88 -4.43 -0.22 -21.98
C ALA A 88 -5.45 0.89 -22.31
N ALA A 89 -6.74 0.64 -22.11
CA ALA A 89 -7.78 1.64 -22.29
C ALA A 89 -7.61 2.80 -21.29
N LEU A 90 -7.31 2.50 -20.01
CA LEU A 90 -7.06 3.52 -18.99
C LEU A 90 -5.85 4.40 -19.34
N VAL A 91 -4.75 3.81 -19.80
CA VAL A 91 -3.57 4.56 -20.24
C VAL A 91 -3.92 5.51 -21.39
N ALA A 92 -4.68 5.05 -22.40
CA ALA A 92 -5.08 5.87 -23.54
C ALA A 92 -6.00 7.04 -23.10
N ASP A 93 -7.03 6.75 -22.32
CA ASP A 93 -8.02 7.73 -21.85
C ASP A 93 -7.37 8.78 -20.91
N ILE A 94 -6.48 8.35 -20.02
CA ILE A 94 -5.78 9.27 -19.10
C ILE A 94 -4.81 10.17 -19.89
N ARG A 95 -4.11 9.66 -20.90
CA ARG A 95 -3.24 10.47 -21.76
C ARG A 95 -4.04 11.55 -22.54
N GLU A 96 -5.25 11.23 -22.97
CA GLU A 96 -6.14 12.20 -23.63
C GLU A 96 -6.56 13.31 -22.66
N ARG A 97 -6.89 12.94 -21.41
CA ARG A 97 -7.34 13.89 -20.38
C ARG A 97 -6.22 14.71 -19.76
N LEU A 98 -5.01 14.13 -19.64
CA LEU A 98 -3.83 14.70 -19.00
C LEU A 98 -2.60 14.61 -19.93
N PRO A 99 -2.47 15.48 -20.93
CA PRO A 99 -1.30 15.52 -21.81
C PRO A 99 0.00 15.72 -20.99
N GLY A 100 1.01 14.90 -21.24
CA GLY A 100 2.28 14.93 -20.49
C GLY A 100 2.32 14.03 -19.25
N VAL A 101 1.26 13.28 -18.99
CA VAL A 101 1.25 12.23 -17.95
C VAL A 101 2.24 11.12 -18.28
N LEU A 102 2.87 10.58 -17.25
CA LEU A 102 3.81 9.46 -17.33
C LEU A 102 3.30 8.27 -16.50
N PHE A 103 3.60 7.07 -16.97
CA PHE A 103 3.17 5.84 -16.34
C PHE A 103 4.35 4.99 -15.84
N GLY A 104 4.18 4.46 -14.63
CA GLY A 104 4.90 3.32 -14.12
C GLY A 104 3.97 2.09 -14.10
N ILE A 105 4.53 0.93 -14.33
CA ILE A 105 3.82 -0.35 -14.41
C ILE A 105 4.42 -1.29 -13.37
N GLU A 106 3.65 -1.67 -12.38
CA GLU A 106 4.10 -2.63 -11.37
C GLU A 106 3.62 -4.05 -11.70
N ARG A 107 4.56 -4.98 -11.72
CA ARG A 107 4.39 -6.43 -11.78
C ARG A 107 5.39 -7.09 -10.83
N ASP A 108 6.07 -8.17 -11.23
CA ASP A 108 7.18 -8.74 -10.47
C ASP A 108 8.39 -7.81 -10.45
N ALA A 109 8.58 -7.06 -11.53
CA ALA A 109 9.49 -5.93 -11.61
C ALA A 109 8.71 -4.64 -11.93
N PHE A 110 9.25 -3.50 -11.54
CA PHE A 110 8.73 -2.20 -11.93
C PHE A 110 9.28 -1.83 -13.30
N ALA A 111 8.42 -1.31 -14.18
CA ALA A 111 8.78 -0.75 -15.46
C ALA A 111 8.16 0.65 -15.58
N HIS A 112 8.71 1.53 -16.43
CA HIS A 112 8.20 2.89 -16.52
C HIS A 112 8.51 3.56 -17.87
N GLU A 113 7.85 4.67 -18.13
CA GLU A 113 8.12 5.53 -19.27
C GLU A 113 9.36 6.40 -19.09
N HIS A 114 9.95 6.83 -20.18
CA HIS A 114 11.03 7.81 -20.14
C HIS A 114 10.61 9.07 -19.38
N GLY A 115 11.46 9.55 -18.48
CA GLY A 115 11.20 10.73 -17.65
C GLY A 115 10.47 10.44 -16.32
N PHE A 116 9.90 9.25 -16.12
CA PHE A 116 9.22 8.89 -14.88
C PHE A 116 10.16 8.90 -13.66
N ALA A 117 11.43 8.55 -13.83
CA ALA A 117 12.43 8.47 -12.76
C ALA A 117 12.99 9.83 -12.29
N ALA A 118 12.46 10.97 -12.77
CA ALA A 118 13.02 12.30 -12.50
C ALA A 118 12.80 12.83 -11.06
N TRP A 119 12.19 12.04 -10.15
CA TRP A 119 11.65 12.51 -8.88
C TRP A 119 12.31 11.84 -7.66
N ASN A 120 13.63 11.96 -7.50
CA ASN A 120 14.38 11.41 -6.35
C ASN A 120 14.23 9.89 -6.11
N TRP A 121 13.60 9.18 -7.04
CA TRP A 121 13.52 7.73 -7.02
C TRP A 121 14.50 7.14 -8.03
N THR A 122 15.38 6.27 -7.58
CA THR A 122 16.32 5.55 -8.44
C THR A 122 15.75 4.17 -8.75
N PRO A 123 15.33 3.92 -10.00
CA PRO A 123 14.84 2.61 -10.37
C PRO A 123 15.93 1.54 -10.24
N PRO A 124 15.57 0.28 -9.98
CA PRO A 124 16.51 -0.82 -10.07
C PRO A 124 17.23 -0.85 -11.43
N PRO A 125 18.48 -1.33 -11.48
CA PRO A 125 19.29 -1.30 -12.73
C PRO A 125 18.69 -2.10 -13.89
N ASP A 126 17.84 -3.08 -13.59
CA ASP A 126 17.14 -3.97 -14.52
C ASP A 126 15.74 -3.46 -14.91
N THR A 127 15.39 -2.23 -14.53
CA THR A 127 14.08 -1.65 -14.84
C THR A 127 13.92 -1.44 -16.34
N ARG A 128 12.86 -2.03 -16.93
CA ARG A 128 12.50 -1.81 -18.33
C ARG A 128 11.92 -0.41 -18.51
N VAL A 129 12.41 0.30 -19.52
CA VAL A 129 11.92 1.65 -19.89
C VAL A 129 11.41 1.60 -21.33
N ALA A 130 10.11 1.85 -21.51
CA ALA A 130 9.45 1.89 -22.82
C ALA A 130 8.12 2.67 -22.73
N ASP A 131 7.37 2.81 -23.82
CA ASP A 131 6.00 3.33 -23.79
C ASP A 131 5.10 2.44 -22.93
N ALA A 132 4.17 3.04 -22.19
CA ALA A 132 3.30 2.29 -21.27
C ALA A 132 2.50 1.18 -21.96
N LEU A 133 2.02 1.41 -23.19
CA LEU A 133 1.28 0.39 -23.94
C LEU A 133 2.16 -0.80 -24.36
N GLU A 134 3.45 -0.56 -24.63
CA GLU A 134 4.43 -1.61 -24.88
C GLU A 134 4.77 -2.39 -23.62
N LEU A 135 4.64 -1.74 -22.45
CA LEU A 135 4.88 -2.38 -21.16
C LEU A 135 3.71 -3.23 -20.68
N LEU A 136 2.51 -3.11 -21.25
CA LEU A 136 1.30 -3.85 -20.86
C LEU A 136 1.12 -5.19 -21.58
N GLU A 137 2.20 -5.91 -21.84
CA GLU A 137 2.15 -7.26 -22.43
C GLU A 137 1.43 -8.28 -21.53
N GLU A 138 1.47 -8.05 -20.21
CA GLU A 138 0.79 -8.85 -19.20
C GLU A 138 0.00 -7.95 -18.24
N PRO A 139 -1.02 -8.47 -17.53
CA PRO A 139 -1.82 -7.71 -16.59
C PRO A 139 -0.95 -7.06 -15.49
N PRO A 140 -1.01 -5.74 -15.28
CA PRO A 140 -0.28 -5.07 -14.22
C PRO A 140 -1.01 -5.22 -12.88
N ARG A 141 -0.27 -5.36 -11.77
CA ARG A 141 -0.84 -5.23 -10.43
C ARG A 141 -1.30 -3.82 -10.17
N LYS A 142 -0.51 -2.87 -10.67
CA LYS A 142 -0.76 -1.46 -10.43
C LYS A 142 -0.19 -0.63 -11.58
N LEU A 143 -0.96 0.41 -11.97
CA LEU A 143 -0.43 1.53 -12.75
C LEU A 143 -0.09 2.66 -11.77
N VAL A 144 1.05 3.30 -11.97
CA VAL A 144 1.48 4.47 -11.23
C VAL A 144 1.48 5.66 -12.17
N VAL A 145 0.77 6.72 -11.80
CA VAL A 145 0.55 7.89 -12.63
C VAL A 145 1.30 9.07 -12.04
N LEU A 146 2.09 9.73 -12.86
CA LEU A 146 2.87 10.90 -12.52
C LEU A 146 2.64 12.02 -13.53
N HIS A 147 2.53 13.26 -13.05
CA HIS A 147 2.52 14.44 -13.90
C HIS A 147 3.48 15.50 -13.34
N ALA A 148 4.46 15.92 -14.18
CA ALA A 148 5.54 16.79 -13.73
C ALA A 148 5.11 18.21 -13.36
N GLU A 149 4.05 18.72 -13.96
CA GLU A 149 3.66 20.13 -13.88
C GLU A 149 2.37 20.37 -13.10
N GLN A 150 1.57 19.33 -12.84
CA GLN A 150 0.28 19.47 -12.15
C GLN A 150 0.37 19.01 -10.69
N ALA A 151 -0.41 19.68 -9.84
CA ALA A 151 -0.54 19.27 -8.43
C ALA A 151 -1.16 17.87 -8.32
N LEU A 152 -0.70 17.09 -7.35
CA LEU A 152 -1.11 15.70 -7.14
C LEU A 152 -2.64 15.54 -7.05
N ASP A 153 -3.31 16.42 -6.28
CA ASP A 153 -4.77 16.36 -6.12
C ASP A 153 -5.49 16.58 -7.47
N ALA A 154 -5.03 17.53 -8.29
CA ALA A 154 -5.61 17.77 -9.60
C ALA A 154 -5.42 16.58 -10.56
N VAL A 155 -4.26 15.92 -10.50
CA VAL A 155 -3.99 14.67 -11.23
C VAL A 155 -4.91 13.56 -10.73
N ALA A 156 -5.04 13.40 -9.42
CA ALA A 156 -5.89 12.38 -8.83
C ALA A 156 -7.36 12.54 -9.20
N ASP A 157 -7.87 13.77 -9.19
CA ASP A 157 -9.26 14.07 -9.55
C ASP A 157 -9.52 13.77 -11.03
N ALA A 158 -8.61 14.20 -11.92
CA ALA A 158 -8.72 13.92 -13.35
C ALA A 158 -8.61 12.41 -13.65
N VAL A 159 -7.73 11.69 -12.93
CA VAL A 159 -7.61 10.22 -13.04
C VAL A 159 -8.89 9.54 -12.54
N ARG A 160 -9.45 9.95 -11.40
CA ARG A 160 -10.71 9.41 -10.89
C ARG A 160 -11.88 9.61 -11.85
N GLU A 161 -11.98 10.80 -12.46
CA GLU A 161 -12.99 11.11 -13.47
C GLU A 161 -12.91 10.15 -14.66
N VAL A 162 -11.71 9.90 -15.17
CA VAL A 162 -11.48 9.01 -16.31
C VAL A 162 -11.70 7.55 -15.94
N VAL A 163 -11.18 7.12 -14.79
CA VAL A 163 -11.18 5.71 -14.36
C VAL A 163 -12.61 5.22 -14.06
N GLY A 164 -13.43 6.05 -13.38
CA GLY A 164 -14.78 5.65 -12.95
C GLY A 164 -14.77 4.35 -12.14
N ASP A 165 -15.69 3.47 -12.45
CA ASP A 165 -15.84 2.16 -11.78
C ASP A 165 -14.94 1.06 -12.37
N ARG A 166 -14.12 1.38 -13.40
CA ARG A 166 -13.26 0.39 -14.08
C ARG A 166 -12.07 -0.07 -13.24
N ALA A 167 -11.64 0.77 -12.30
CA ALA A 167 -10.50 0.50 -11.43
C ALA A 167 -10.59 1.34 -10.15
N ALA A 168 -9.74 1.04 -9.17
CA ALA A 168 -9.61 1.80 -7.94
C ALA A 168 -8.44 2.78 -8.03
N VAL A 169 -8.61 4.01 -7.49
CA VAL A 169 -7.63 5.09 -7.55
C VAL A 169 -7.23 5.51 -6.14
N TYR A 170 -5.94 5.53 -5.86
CA TYR A 170 -5.36 5.91 -4.57
C TYR A 170 -4.28 6.98 -4.74
N ILE A 171 -4.13 7.81 -3.73
CA ILE A 171 -2.94 8.63 -3.52
C ILE A 171 -2.07 7.86 -2.52
N SER A 172 -0.83 7.59 -2.91
CA SER A 172 0.17 6.97 -2.04
C SER A 172 1.40 7.86 -1.99
N GLY A 173 1.68 8.40 -0.80
CA GLY A 173 2.73 9.39 -0.64
C GLY A 173 2.40 10.74 -1.29
N GLU A 174 3.44 11.52 -1.57
CA GLU A 174 3.31 12.93 -1.97
C GLU A 174 3.35 13.18 -3.49
N TRP A 175 3.58 12.13 -4.32
CA TRP A 175 4.02 12.36 -5.70
C TRP A 175 3.26 11.60 -6.77
N VAL A 176 2.55 10.54 -6.44
CA VAL A 176 1.96 9.63 -7.41
C VAL A 176 0.52 9.28 -7.12
N VAL A 177 -0.22 9.07 -8.20
CA VAL A 177 -1.54 8.44 -8.16
C VAL A 177 -1.38 6.99 -8.58
N GLU A 178 -1.98 6.09 -7.83
CA GLU A 178 -1.94 4.65 -8.08
C GLU A 178 -3.31 4.14 -8.50
N ILE A 179 -3.32 3.27 -9.50
CA ILE A 179 -4.52 2.62 -10.01
C ILE A 179 -4.36 1.11 -9.82
N SER A 180 -5.32 0.49 -9.15
CA SER A 180 -5.41 -0.95 -8.93
C SER A 180 -6.69 -1.51 -9.55
N ALA A 181 -6.82 -2.82 -9.64
CA ALA A 181 -8.06 -3.43 -10.13
C ALA A 181 -9.29 -2.98 -9.32
N ALA A 182 -10.46 -2.97 -9.94
CA ALA A 182 -11.71 -2.55 -9.29
C ALA A 182 -11.96 -3.35 -8.00
N GLY A 183 -12.33 -2.64 -6.93
CA GLY A 183 -12.60 -3.23 -5.62
C GLY A 183 -11.37 -3.68 -4.83
N VAL A 184 -10.16 -3.55 -5.37
CA VAL A 184 -8.91 -3.88 -4.67
C VAL A 184 -8.49 -2.71 -3.79
N ASN A 185 -8.35 -2.96 -2.49
CA ASN A 185 -7.77 -2.04 -1.51
C ASN A 185 -7.22 -2.83 -0.31
N LYS A 186 -6.54 -2.14 0.61
CA LYS A 186 -5.97 -2.72 1.82
C LYS A 186 -7.02 -3.48 2.65
N ALA A 187 -8.22 -2.92 2.80
CA ALA A 187 -9.29 -3.53 3.58
C ALA A 187 -9.86 -4.79 2.91
N THR A 188 -10.12 -4.77 1.60
CA THR A 188 -10.71 -5.94 0.91
C THR A 188 -9.76 -7.12 0.92
N ALA A 189 -8.45 -6.89 0.72
CA ALA A 189 -7.45 -7.94 0.79
C ALA A 189 -7.28 -8.48 2.22
N LEU A 190 -7.32 -7.60 3.23
CA LEU A 190 -7.26 -7.99 4.64
C LEU A 190 -8.49 -8.80 5.04
N ALA A 191 -9.69 -8.36 4.66
CA ALA A 191 -10.94 -9.06 4.94
C ALA A 191 -10.94 -10.48 4.35
N GLU A 192 -10.48 -10.65 3.11
CA GLU A 192 -10.35 -11.97 2.48
C GLU A 192 -9.34 -12.86 3.21
N LEU A 193 -8.19 -12.32 3.59
CA LEU A 193 -7.18 -13.05 4.34
C LEU A 193 -7.71 -13.48 5.71
N CYS A 194 -8.43 -12.59 6.41
CA CYS A 194 -9.06 -12.88 7.70
C CYS A 194 -10.15 -13.94 7.59
N ALA A 195 -11.02 -13.86 6.56
CA ALA A 195 -12.07 -14.84 6.31
C ALA A 195 -11.49 -16.26 6.12
N GLU A 196 -10.39 -16.41 5.38
CA GLU A 196 -9.71 -17.70 5.20
C GLU A 196 -9.13 -18.27 6.51
N ARG A 197 -8.81 -17.40 7.46
CA ARG A 197 -8.24 -17.76 8.77
C ARG A 197 -9.27 -17.89 9.88
N GLY A 198 -10.55 -17.63 9.56
CA GLY A 198 -11.61 -17.61 10.57
C GLY A 198 -11.37 -16.54 11.63
N ILE A 199 -10.93 -15.34 11.20
CA ILE A 199 -10.73 -14.15 12.01
C ILE A 199 -11.81 -13.15 11.61
N ASP A 200 -12.63 -12.73 12.57
CA ASP A 200 -13.65 -11.71 12.34
C ASP A 200 -13.03 -10.31 12.41
N ALA A 201 -13.66 -9.33 11.80
CA ALA A 201 -13.20 -7.93 11.83
C ALA A 201 -12.99 -7.42 13.26
N ASP A 202 -13.90 -7.79 14.18
CA ASP A 202 -13.85 -7.41 15.59
C ASP A 202 -12.60 -7.95 16.32
N ASP A 203 -11.94 -8.98 15.77
CA ASP A 203 -10.70 -9.57 16.30
C ASP A 203 -9.44 -8.90 15.71
N VAL A 204 -9.59 -7.86 14.88
CA VAL A 204 -8.48 -7.18 14.19
C VAL A 204 -8.26 -5.79 14.76
N ILE A 205 -6.99 -5.47 15.08
CA ILE A 205 -6.52 -4.09 15.26
C ILE A 205 -5.72 -3.66 14.03
N ALA A 206 -6.02 -2.49 13.48
CA ALA A 206 -5.34 -1.96 12.29
C ALA A 206 -4.63 -0.64 12.59
N PHE A 207 -3.46 -0.45 11.98
CA PHE A 207 -2.66 0.77 12.11
C PHE A 207 -2.40 1.39 10.74
N GLY A 208 -2.57 2.70 10.63
CA GLY A 208 -2.36 3.42 9.38
C GLY A 208 -2.16 4.92 9.58
N ASP A 209 -1.75 5.60 8.52
CA ASP A 209 -1.50 7.04 8.54
C ASP A 209 -2.08 7.80 7.33
N HIS A 210 -2.38 7.14 6.22
CA HIS A 210 -2.73 7.84 4.99
C HIS A 210 -4.14 7.51 4.47
N GLN A 211 -4.58 8.20 3.40
CA GLN A 211 -5.92 8.03 2.82
C GLN A 211 -6.20 6.62 2.33
N ASN A 212 -5.19 5.90 1.84
CA ASN A 212 -5.32 4.50 1.42
C ASN A 212 -5.50 3.52 2.59
N ASP A 213 -5.27 3.96 3.85
CA ASP A 213 -5.53 3.19 5.05
C ASP A 213 -6.95 3.37 5.58
N VAL A 214 -7.63 4.45 5.22
CA VAL A 214 -8.98 4.78 5.72
C VAL A 214 -9.94 3.59 5.63
N PRO A 215 -10.04 2.85 4.50
CA PRO A 215 -10.90 1.67 4.43
C PRO A 215 -10.49 0.55 5.40
N MET A 216 -9.18 0.36 5.63
CA MET A 216 -8.66 -0.67 6.54
C MET A 216 -8.93 -0.31 7.99
N LEU A 217 -8.68 0.94 8.39
CA LEU A 217 -8.99 1.45 9.72
C LEU A 217 -10.49 1.36 10.04
N ALA A 218 -11.34 1.70 9.06
CA ALA A 218 -12.80 1.63 9.22
C ALA A 218 -13.34 0.20 9.26
N TRP A 219 -12.65 -0.77 8.64
CA TRP A 219 -13.08 -2.17 8.59
C TRP A 219 -12.70 -2.95 9.84
N ALA A 220 -11.54 -2.67 10.43
CA ALA A 220 -11.04 -3.37 11.62
C ALA A 220 -11.92 -3.11 12.85
N GLY A 221 -11.96 -4.04 13.79
CA GLY A 221 -12.64 -3.88 15.07
C GLY A 221 -12.04 -2.77 15.92
N HIS A 222 -10.79 -2.37 15.67
CA HIS A 222 -10.16 -1.20 16.26
C HIS A 222 -9.14 -0.58 15.31
N GLY A 223 -9.45 0.58 14.79
CA GLY A 223 -8.57 1.36 13.92
C GLY A 223 -7.74 2.36 14.70
N VAL A 224 -6.43 2.33 14.53
CA VAL A 224 -5.46 3.23 15.18
C VAL A 224 -4.78 4.09 14.12
N ALA A 225 -4.98 5.40 14.18
CA ALA A 225 -4.18 6.35 13.40
C ALA A 225 -2.94 6.75 14.21
N VAL A 226 -1.76 6.77 13.56
CA VAL A 226 -0.56 7.31 14.21
C VAL A 226 -0.60 8.83 14.26
N GLY A 227 0.16 9.45 15.16
CA GLY A 227 0.08 10.89 15.44
C GLY A 227 0.47 11.82 14.28
N ASN A 228 1.18 11.30 13.28
CA ASN A 228 1.52 12.00 12.03
C ASN A 228 0.50 11.76 10.90
N ALA A 229 -0.62 11.08 11.16
CA ALA A 229 -1.54 10.66 10.13
C ALA A 229 -2.28 11.82 9.45
N HIS A 230 -2.69 11.56 8.20
CA HIS A 230 -3.56 12.44 7.43
C HIS A 230 -4.90 12.67 8.15
N PRO A 231 -5.50 13.87 8.07
CA PRO A 231 -6.78 14.18 8.73
C PRO A 231 -7.90 13.18 8.45
N ASP A 232 -7.98 12.61 7.25
CA ASP A 232 -8.98 11.60 6.90
C ASP A 232 -8.79 10.28 7.66
N ALA A 233 -7.55 9.86 7.90
CA ALA A 233 -7.25 8.68 8.71
C ALA A 233 -7.54 8.94 10.19
N ILE A 234 -7.18 10.12 10.70
CA ILE A 234 -7.50 10.55 12.06
C ILE A 234 -9.02 10.58 12.29
N ALA A 235 -9.79 11.08 11.31
CA ALA A 235 -11.24 11.25 11.43
C ALA A 235 -12.01 9.93 11.55
N ILE A 236 -11.45 8.82 11.04
CA ILE A 236 -12.10 7.50 11.04
C ILE A 236 -11.57 6.56 12.12
N ALA A 237 -10.41 6.84 12.70
CA ALA A 237 -9.78 5.98 13.67
C ALA A 237 -10.51 6.01 15.03
N ASP A 238 -10.53 4.86 15.71
CA ASP A 238 -11.04 4.73 17.09
C ASP A 238 -10.04 5.29 18.10
N GLU A 239 -8.74 5.25 17.78
CA GLU A 239 -7.66 5.72 18.62
C GLU A 239 -6.61 6.48 17.81
N ILE A 240 -6.00 7.49 18.44
CA ILE A 240 -4.83 8.20 17.89
C ILE A 240 -3.64 7.88 18.79
N SER A 241 -2.63 7.23 18.23
CA SER A 241 -1.39 6.94 18.93
C SER A 241 -0.37 8.08 18.81
N LEU A 242 0.86 7.86 19.27
CA LEU A 242 1.98 8.76 18.98
C LEU A 242 2.41 8.63 17.51
N SER A 243 3.27 9.55 17.06
CA SER A 243 3.82 9.52 15.71
C SER A 243 4.66 8.25 15.45
N CYS A 244 4.90 7.92 14.18
CA CYS A 244 5.81 6.84 13.79
C CYS A 244 7.24 7.09 14.33
N ASP A 245 7.69 8.34 14.43
CA ASP A 245 9.00 8.71 14.98
C ASP A 245 9.07 8.53 16.51
N ASP A 246 7.92 8.55 17.19
CA ASP A 246 7.77 8.31 18.63
C ASP A 246 7.33 6.88 18.98
N ASP A 247 7.47 5.94 18.04
CA ASP A 247 7.15 4.52 18.17
C ASP A 247 5.65 4.25 18.46
N GLY A 248 4.75 4.99 17.82
CA GLY A 248 3.31 4.95 18.08
C GLY A 248 2.71 3.55 18.03
N VAL A 249 3.03 2.75 17.00
CA VAL A 249 2.58 1.35 16.87
C VAL A 249 3.07 0.50 18.04
N ALA A 250 4.36 0.59 18.38
CA ALA A 250 4.93 -0.20 19.46
C ALA A 250 4.26 0.06 20.80
N ARG A 251 3.95 1.32 21.08
CA ARG A 251 3.30 1.70 22.35
C ARG A 251 1.91 1.13 22.49
N VAL A 252 1.14 1.02 21.43
CA VAL A 252 -0.17 0.37 21.45
C VAL A 252 -0.02 -1.14 21.59
N LEU A 253 0.89 -1.76 20.83
CA LEU A 253 1.13 -3.22 20.94
C LEU A 253 1.59 -3.64 22.34
N GLU A 254 2.43 -2.84 23.01
CA GLU A 254 2.91 -3.08 24.37
C GLU A 254 1.77 -3.07 25.42
N GLN A 255 0.68 -2.35 25.18
CA GLN A 255 -0.50 -2.35 26.06
C GLN A 255 -1.40 -3.58 25.86
N LEU A 256 -1.20 -4.29 24.74
CA LEU A 256 -1.94 -5.51 24.41
C LEU A 256 -1.18 -6.80 24.77
N ALA A 257 0.08 -6.69 25.24
CA ALA A 257 0.97 -7.81 25.56
C ALA A 257 0.67 -8.50 26.91
#